data_68ff4e66aab80a35316212ba07656f73
#
_entry.id   68ff4e66aab80a35316212ba07656f73
#
_cell.length_a   1.000
_cell.length_b   1.000
_cell.length_c   1.000
_cell.angle_alpha   90.00
_cell.angle_beta   90.00
_cell.angle_gamma   90.00
#
_symmetry.space_group_name_H-M   'P 1'
#
loop_
_entity.id
_entity.type
_entity.pdbx_description
1 polymer ?
#
loop_
_entity_poly.entity_id
_entity_poly.type
_entity_poly.pdbx_seq_one_letter_code
_entity_poly.pdbx_strand_id
1 'polypeptide(L)'
;MRRAGPSFPPSILQVDRKLVPADWRARLQVIQAQAAAAAADLPPELAPAPDDPPVDADRAVAIRDALVQAGASKTMFGGYAGAAGLWGKIVRAYDRSGARVGEAALAMAHGVDFEVPASRAATARAARTLADLERRAGECARGGAAAARDHAAACAALGIAGLDIDGELAGLQAELPGVLAAGAQRLCSDAVRAAASHYASFVAYAHAPPAGKPCTPAALLPALAALGGADVAGEAAAAAAAAAAAAAAPAESGAPVEMADAPAPAAAAAAGEGGGGGDISWDIDLTAVDAPPADGDAPVDMAWDGASSSTVEWDIGVSAPAPAADAAAAALAAAPTLARLADDADARAALGDDVVELAAFVRARLAAAAAATTLPPDAPDDLQSPPLPALKASLADLDAGLDALAGGRAATLLSLRRGGAAADRLAAGLTARAGAEGKFKRMAADVETRAGEARAALARDGPKLAAAVAAVRAAKAAAEADVSSLLKGRRVNIVGEIAAVLASGESSSR
;
A
#
# COMPACT_ATOMS: atom_id res chain seq x y z
N MET A 1 24.69 8.12 -28.48
CA MET A 1 24.49 9.56 -28.72
C MET A 1 25.24 9.96 -30.00
N ARG A 2 24.56 9.99 -31.15
CA ARG A 2 25.10 10.60 -32.37
C ARG A 2 24.79 12.09 -32.27
N ARG A 3 25.83 12.92 -32.20
CA ARG A 3 25.68 14.36 -32.36
C ARG A 3 25.06 14.59 -33.75
N ALA A 4 23.84 15.10 -33.77
CA ALA A 4 23.25 15.66 -34.96
C ALA A 4 24.18 16.78 -35.43
N GLY A 5 24.73 16.64 -36.61
CA GLY A 5 25.50 17.72 -37.26
C GLY A 5 24.58 18.93 -37.41
N PRO A 6 25.14 20.15 -37.56
CA PRO A 6 24.35 21.36 -37.71
C PRO A 6 23.40 21.18 -38.89
N SER A 7 22.08 21.15 -38.57
CA SER A 7 21.02 21.21 -39.56
C SER A 7 21.17 22.55 -40.30
N PHE A 8 21.66 22.50 -41.50
CA PHE A 8 21.73 23.71 -42.33
C PHE A 8 20.32 24.16 -42.64
N PRO A 9 19.93 25.38 -42.25
CA PRO A 9 18.57 25.83 -42.49
C PRO A 9 18.30 25.82 -44.03
N PRO A 10 17.12 25.33 -44.45
CA PRO A 10 16.77 25.24 -45.87
C PRO A 10 16.94 26.55 -46.66
N SER A 11 17.00 27.68 -45.94
CA SER A 11 17.30 29.00 -46.47
C SER A 11 18.67 29.13 -47.14
N ILE A 12 19.69 28.36 -46.74
CA ILE A 12 21.05 28.45 -47.37
C ILE A 12 21.02 27.93 -48.80
N LEU A 13 20.38 26.81 -49.07
CA LEU A 13 20.22 26.27 -50.43
C LEU A 13 19.42 27.18 -51.35
N GLN A 14 18.45 27.93 -50.80
CA GLN A 14 17.65 28.90 -51.55
C GLN A 14 18.47 30.14 -51.90
N VAL A 15 19.35 30.61 -51.02
CA VAL A 15 20.28 31.71 -51.25
C VAL A 15 21.35 31.33 -52.27
N ASP A 16 21.97 30.16 -52.13
CA ASP A 16 22.98 29.63 -53.04
C ASP A 16 22.47 29.49 -54.47
N ARG A 17 21.19 29.11 -54.64
CA ARG A 17 20.54 29.04 -55.97
C ARG A 17 20.01 30.38 -56.45
N LYS A 18 20.28 31.51 -55.76
CA LYS A 18 19.79 32.85 -56.04
C LYS A 18 18.26 32.96 -56.16
N LEU A 19 17.54 32.06 -55.52
CA LEU A 19 16.07 32.11 -55.43
C LEU A 19 15.62 33.19 -54.44
N VAL A 20 16.43 33.43 -53.42
CA VAL A 20 16.21 34.42 -52.38
C VAL A 20 17.49 35.27 -52.27
N PRO A 21 17.42 36.62 -52.18
CA PRO A 21 18.56 37.49 -51.98
C PRO A 21 19.28 37.15 -50.64
N ALA A 22 20.60 37.30 -50.61
CA ALA A 22 21.39 37.01 -49.41
C ALA A 22 21.02 37.90 -48.20
N ASP A 23 20.52 39.11 -48.49
CA ASP A 23 20.07 40.09 -47.48
C ASP A 23 18.59 39.99 -47.12
N TRP A 24 17.92 38.87 -47.44
CA TRP A 24 16.48 38.69 -47.23
C TRP A 24 16.04 38.89 -45.76
N ARG A 25 16.87 38.53 -44.78
CA ARG A 25 16.58 38.76 -43.36
C ARG A 25 16.51 40.22 -42.99
N ALA A 26 17.45 41.02 -43.48
CA ALA A 26 17.43 42.47 -43.26
C ALA A 26 16.21 43.11 -43.94
N ARG A 27 15.87 42.65 -45.17
CA ARG A 27 14.67 43.11 -45.88
C ARG A 27 13.40 42.70 -45.12
N LEU A 28 13.33 41.46 -44.57
CA LEU A 28 12.19 41.00 -43.76
C LEU A 28 12.01 41.91 -42.55
N GLN A 29 13.08 42.22 -41.80
CA GLN A 29 13.00 43.13 -40.67
C GLN A 29 12.47 44.52 -41.04
N VAL A 30 12.92 45.06 -42.18
CA VAL A 30 12.40 46.34 -42.64
C VAL A 30 10.92 46.26 -43.02
N ILE A 31 10.49 45.20 -43.67
CA ILE A 31 9.07 44.97 -44.00
C ILE A 31 8.22 44.79 -42.75
N GLN A 32 8.69 44.03 -41.79
CA GLN A 32 8.00 43.85 -40.52
C GLN A 32 7.87 45.16 -39.72
N ALA A 33 8.93 45.97 -39.70
CA ALA A 33 8.89 47.30 -39.10
C ALA A 33 7.87 48.22 -39.82
N GLN A 34 7.81 48.15 -41.13
CA GLN A 34 6.78 48.89 -41.93
C GLN A 34 5.37 48.39 -41.63
N ALA A 35 5.19 47.07 -41.50
CA ALA A 35 3.91 46.45 -41.13
C ALA A 35 3.47 46.86 -39.71
N ALA A 36 4.40 46.88 -38.77
CA ALA A 36 4.14 47.33 -37.41
C ALA A 36 3.71 48.82 -37.35
N ALA A 37 4.40 49.66 -38.11
CA ALA A 37 4.02 51.08 -38.23
C ALA A 37 2.65 51.27 -38.92
N ALA A 38 2.37 50.50 -39.95
CA ALA A 38 1.08 50.53 -40.64
C ALA A 38 -0.08 49.91 -39.81
N ALA A 39 0.19 49.07 -38.83
CA ALA A 39 -0.78 48.49 -37.94
C ALA A 39 -1.45 49.52 -37.02
N ALA A 40 -0.78 50.65 -36.72
CA ALA A 40 -1.37 51.73 -35.92
C ALA A 40 -2.58 52.41 -36.59
N ASP A 41 -2.64 52.36 -37.93
CA ASP A 41 -3.71 52.96 -38.71
C ASP A 41 -4.87 51.97 -39.04
N LEU A 42 -4.83 50.74 -38.45
CA LEU A 42 -5.85 49.73 -38.70
C LEU A 42 -7.06 49.89 -37.78
N PRO A 43 -8.24 49.52 -38.26
CA PRO A 43 -9.41 49.30 -37.36
C PRO A 43 -9.07 48.31 -36.26
N PRO A 44 -9.64 48.45 -35.03
CA PRO A 44 -9.31 47.61 -33.88
C PRO A 44 -9.57 46.11 -34.16
N GLU A 45 -10.47 45.80 -35.08
CA GLU A 45 -10.80 44.42 -35.46
C GLU A 45 -9.71 43.73 -36.33
N LEU A 46 -8.86 44.51 -37.01
CA LEU A 46 -7.80 44.01 -37.86
C LEU A 46 -6.39 44.23 -37.26
N ALA A 47 -6.30 45.04 -36.22
CA ALA A 47 -5.03 45.35 -35.55
C ALA A 47 -4.50 44.10 -34.83
N PRO A 48 -3.18 43.79 -35.02
CA PRO A 48 -2.53 42.72 -34.25
C PRO A 48 -2.53 43.06 -32.73
N ALA A 49 -2.75 42.06 -31.87
CA ALA A 49 -2.61 42.25 -30.45
C ALA A 49 -1.15 42.52 -30.05
N PRO A 50 -0.88 43.16 -28.89
CA PRO A 50 0.47 43.49 -28.45
C PRO A 50 1.38 42.25 -28.33
N ASP A 51 0.82 41.09 -28.01
CA ASP A 51 1.52 39.82 -27.80
C ASP A 51 1.54 38.95 -29.07
N ASP A 52 0.96 39.43 -30.18
CA ASP A 52 0.95 38.70 -31.44
C ASP A 52 2.36 38.67 -32.09
N PRO A 53 2.71 37.57 -32.77
CA PRO A 53 3.95 37.53 -33.56
C PRO A 53 3.94 38.62 -34.64
N PRO A 54 5.13 39.02 -35.16
CA PRO A 54 5.22 39.98 -36.25
C PRO A 54 4.32 39.58 -37.44
N VAL A 55 3.71 40.56 -38.06
CA VAL A 55 2.82 40.30 -39.20
C VAL A 55 3.57 39.60 -40.34
N ASP A 56 3.22 38.37 -40.64
CA ASP A 56 3.77 37.57 -41.72
C ASP A 56 3.16 37.96 -43.08
N ALA A 57 3.70 37.39 -44.16
CA ALA A 57 3.25 37.67 -45.51
C ALA A 57 1.77 37.35 -45.74
N ASP A 58 1.28 36.23 -45.19
CA ASP A 58 -0.10 35.78 -45.38
C ASP A 58 -1.08 36.65 -44.59
N ARG A 59 -0.73 37.06 -43.36
CA ARG A 59 -1.52 38.00 -42.56
C ARG A 59 -1.55 39.40 -43.22
N ALA A 60 -0.45 39.83 -43.81
CA ALA A 60 -0.41 41.08 -44.59
C ALA A 60 -1.34 41.05 -45.80
N VAL A 61 -1.43 39.92 -46.49
CA VAL A 61 -2.41 39.71 -47.59
C VAL A 61 -3.84 39.71 -47.03
N ALA A 62 -4.13 39.01 -45.92
CA ALA A 62 -5.43 38.97 -45.30
C ALA A 62 -5.92 40.36 -44.85
N ILE A 63 -5.02 41.13 -44.20
CA ILE A 63 -5.33 42.51 -43.78
C ILE A 63 -5.63 43.39 -45.02
N ARG A 64 -4.83 43.34 -46.08
CA ARG A 64 -5.06 44.05 -47.31
C ARG A 64 -6.46 43.69 -47.89
N ASP A 65 -6.75 42.41 -47.98
CA ASP A 65 -8.01 41.94 -48.60
C ASP A 65 -9.22 42.33 -47.76
N ALA A 66 -9.14 42.29 -46.46
CA ALA A 66 -10.16 42.78 -45.55
C ALA A 66 -10.41 44.28 -45.70
N LEU A 67 -9.33 45.07 -45.81
CA LEU A 67 -9.45 46.52 -46.07
C LEU A 67 -10.07 46.82 -47.44
N VAL A 68 -9.76 46.03 -48.48
CA VAL A 68 -10.38 46.15 -49.80
C VAL A 68 -11.86 45.78 -49.76
N GLN A 69 -12.26 44.74 -49.01
CA GLN A 69 -13.66 44.34 -48.81
C GLN A 69 -14.45 45.40 -48.03
N ALA A 70 -13.78 46.08 -47.07
CA ALA A 70 -14.36 47.18 -46.31
C ALA A 70 -14.61 48.46 -47.14
N GLY A 71 -14.32 48.42 -48.45
CA GLY A 71 -14.65 49.52 -49.36
C GLY A 71 -13.55 50.54 -49.59
N ALA A 72 -12.29 50.10 -49.60
CA ALA A 72 -11.15 50.99 -49.86
C ALA A 72 -11.27 51.68 -51.21
N SER A 73 -11.08 53.01 -51.25
CA SER A 73 -11.17 53.82 -52.47
C SER A 73 -9.98 53.50 -53.41
N LYS A 74 -10.32 53.44 -54.73
CA LYS A 74 -9.32 53.27 -55.80
C LYS A 74 -8.78 54.61 -56.23
N THR A 75 -7.47 54.71 -56.46
CA THR A 75 -6.81 55.87 -57.05
C THR A 75 -7.07 55.90 -58.56
N MET A 76 -6.85 57.07 -59.22
CA MET A 76 -6.98 57.21 -60.66
C MET A 76 -6.03 56.31 -61.49
N PHE A 77 -5.00 55.76 -60.85
CA PHE A 77 -4.02 54.86 -61.49
C PHE A 77 -4.29 53.37 -61.14
N GLY A 78 -5.49 53.02 -60.65
CA GLY A 78 -5.92 51.67 -60.41
C GLY A 78 -5.40 51.02 -59.10
N GLY A 79 -4.61 51.76 -58.28
CA GLY A 79 -4.16 51.36 -56.95
C GLY A 79 -5.25 51.69 -55.89
N TYR A 80 -5.05 51.12 -54.66
CA TYR A 80 -5.88 51.51 -53.51
C TYR A 80 -5.27 52.69 -52.76
N ALA A 81 -6.12 53.59 -52.20
CA ALA A 81 -5.68 54.70 -51.38
C ALA A 81 -5.69 54.37 -49.89
N GLY A 82 -5.09 55.16 -49.04
CA GLY A 82 -5.07 55.02 -47.61
C GLY A 82 -4.41 53.74 -47.07
N ALA A 83 -4.95 53.17 -46.02
CA ALA A 83 -4.41 51.96 -45.37
C ALA A 83 -4.31 50.78 -46.34
N ALA A 84 -5.32 50.53 -47.19
CA ALA A 84 -5.28 49.45 -48.18
C ALA A 84 -4.10 49.60 -49.18
N GLY A 85 -3.80 50.85 -49.53
CA GLY A 85 -2.64 51.17 -50.42
C GLY A 85 -1.28 50.91 -49.73
N LEU A 86 -1.16 51.23 -48.45
CA LEU A 86 0.03 50.94 -47.65
C LEU A 86 0.22 49.41 -47.51
N TRP A 87 -0.81 48.65 -47.10
CA TRP A 87 -0.74 47.20 -47.00
C TRP A 87 -0.49 46.54 -48.37
N GLY A 88 -1.01 47.09 -49.45
CA GLY A 88 -0.66 46.67 -50.81
C GLY A 88 0.81 46.90 -51.20
N LYS A 89 1.48 47.91 -50.63
CA LYS A 89 2.96 48.09 -50.80
C LYS A 89 3.72 47.07 -49.96
N ILE A 90 3.29 46.79 -48.73
CA ILE A 90 3.90 45.79 -47.83
C ILE A 90 3.83 44.39 -48.46
N VAL A 91 2.66 43.95 -48.96
CA VAL A 91 2.52 42.67 -49.67
C VAL A 91 3.47 42.60 -50.88
N ARG A 92 3.52 43.64 -51.69
CA ARG A 92 4.46 43.69 -52.84
C ARG A 92 5.93 43.68 -52.40
N ALA A 93 6.26 44.22 -51.22
CA ALA A 93 7.60 44.15 -50.68
C ALA A 93 7.96 42.71 -50.26
N TYR A 94 7.06 41.96 -49.63
CA TYR A 94 7.22 40.54 -49.37
C TYR A 94 7.49 39.72 -50.63
N ASP A 95 6.67 39.94 -51.69
CA ASP A 95 6.77 39.18 -52.94
C ASP A 95 8.09 39.48 -53.70
N ARG A 96 8.48 40.76 -53.78
CA ARG A 96 9.68 41.17 -54.52
C ARG A 96 11.01 40.88 -53.84
N SER A 97 11.01 40.85 -52.51
CA SER A 97 12.23 40.66 -51.71
C SER A 97 12.61 39.19 -51.53
N GLY A 98 11.72 38.25 -51.86
CA GLY A 98 11.88 36.83 -51.51
C GLY A 98 11.77 36.57 -50.01
N ALA A 99 11.37 37.59 -49.24
CA ALA A 99 11.24 37.49 -47.79
C ALA A 99 10.20 36.46 -47.38
N ARG A 100 9.10 36.33 -48.16
CA ARG A 100 8.06 35.35 -47.95
C ARG A 100 8.56 33.91 -47.92
N VAL A 101 9.40 33.53 -48.89
CA VAL A 101 10.01 32.19 -48.94
C VAL A 101 10.97 31.98 -47.78
N GLY A 102 11.73 33.01 -47.42
CA GLY A 102 12.64 32.96 -46.27
C GLY A 102 11.90 32.81 -44.92
N GLU A 103 10.79 33.50 -44.76
CA GLU A 103 9.92 33.43 -43.58
C GLU A 103 9.29 32.05 -43.44
N ALA A 104 8.71 31.49 -44.51
CA ALA A 104 8.16 30.15 -44.55
C ALA A 104 9.22 29.08 -44.22
N ALA A 105 10.45 29.26 -44.71
CA ALA A 105 11.58 28.37 -44.40
C ALA A 105 11.98 28.42 -42.91
N LEU A 106 11.96 29.62 -42.29
CA LEU A 106 12.20 29.77 -40.85
C LEU A 106 11.11 29.15 -40.04
N ALA A 107 9.83 29.37 -40.38
CA ALA A 107 8.69 28.77 -39.70
C ALA A 107 8.74 27.22 -39.75
N MET A 108 9.07 26.67 -40.93
CA MET A 108 9.25 25.22 -41.09
C MET A 108 10.40 24.69 -40.20
N ALA A 109 11.57 25.36 -40.22
CA ALA A 109 12.70 24.95 -39.40
C ALA A 109 12.37 25.00 -37.91
N HIS A 110 11.76 26.10 -37.46
CA HIS A 110 11.33 26.25 -36.05
C HIS A 110 10.33 25.17 -35.65
N GLY A 111 9.34 24.91 -36.48
CA GLY A 111 8.35 23.87 -36.22
C GLY A 111 8.97 22.46 -36.15
N VAL A 112 9.89 22.14 -37.06
CA VAL A 112 10.56 20.83 -37.13
C VAL A 112 11.58 20.64 -36.00
N ASP A 113 12.39 21.67 -35.73
CA ASP A 113 13.51 21.54 -34.79
C ASP A 113 13.09 21.72 -33.31
N PHE A 114 12.05 22.52 -33.05
CA PHE A 114 11.67 22.89 -31.68
C PHE A 114 10.23 22.56 -31.30
N GLU A 115 9.21 23.07 -32.02
CA GLU A 115 7.82 23.01 -31.57
C GLU A 115 7.27 21.59 -31.57
N VAL A 116 7.42 20.86 -32.67
CA VAL A 116 6.89 19.48 -32.76
C VAL A 116 7.65 18.52 -31.84
N PRO A 117 9.01 18.54 -31.76
CA PRO A 117 9.75 17.72 -30.82
C PRO A 117 9.40 18.04 -29.35
N ALA A 118 9.26 19.32 -28.98
CA ALA A 118 8.90 19.73 -27.63
C ALA A 118 7.52 19.24 -27.25
N SER A 119 6.53 19.45 -28.14
CA SER A 119 5.15 18.99 -27.92
C SER A 119 5.04 17.46 -27.83
N ARG A 120 5.78 16.73 -28.67
CA ARG A 120 5.88 15.25 -28.59
C ARG A 120 6.50 14.77 -27.29
N ALA A 121 7.58 15.41 -26.86
CA ALA A 121 8.22 15.07 -25.61
C ALA A 121 7.29 15.33 -24.41
N ALA A 122 6.49 16.40 -24.45
CA ALA A 122 5.50 16.71 -23.43
C ALA A 122 4.39 15.65 -23.37
N THR A 123 3.78 15.32 -24.50
CA THR A 123 2.72 14.29 -24.58
C THR A 123 3.26 12.91 -24.20
N ALA A 124 4.46 12.55 -24.66
CA ALA A 124 5.08 11.26 -24.31
C ALA A 124 5.41 11.15 -22.80
N ARG A 125 5.87 12.24 -22.17
CA ARG A 125 6.08 12.27 -20.71
C ARG A 125 4.75 12.09 -19.97
N ALA A 126 3.73 12.86 -20.32
CA ALA A 126 2.42 12.75 -19.70
C ALA A 126 1.81 11.36 -19.86
N ALA A 127 1.94 10.72 -21.01
CA ALA A 127 1.47 9.36 -21.26
C ALA A 127 2.22 8.32 -20.41
N ARG A 128 3.54 8.43 -20.27
CA ARG A 128 4.33 7.54 -19.41
C ARG A 128 3.94 7.71 -17.94
N THR A 129 3.84 8.96 -17.49
CA THR A 129 3.41 9.27 -16.12
C THR A 129 2.03 8.68 -15.83
N LEU A 130 1.08 8.80 -16.76
CA LEU A 130 -0.26 8.21 -16.61
C LEU A 130 -0.20 6.68 -16.48
N ALA A 131 0.54 6.01 -17.36
CA ALA A 131 0.68 4.55 -17.32
C ALA A 131 1.32 4.06 -16.00
N ASP A 132 2.34 4.77 -15.50
CA ASP A 132 2.95 4.46 -14.20
C ASP A 132 1.98 4.66 -13.03
N LEU A 133 1.19 5.74 -13.06
CA LEU A 133 0.19 6.01 -12.04
C LEU A 133 -0.94 4.98 -12.06
N GLU A 134 -1.41 4.56 -13.22
CA GLU A 134 -2.42 3.51 -13.37
C GLU A 134 -1.92 2.15 -12.84
N ARG A 135 -0.66 1.81 -13.09
CA ARG A 135 -0.04 0.63 -12.50
C ARG A 135 0.00 0.72 -10.97
N ARG A 136 0.46 1.85 -10.41
CA ARG A 136 0.50 2.09 -8.96
C ARG A 136 -0.89 2.07 -8.32
N ALA A 137 -1.91 2.60 -8.99
CA ALA A 137 -3.30 2.52 -8.52
C ALA A 137 -3.75 1.06 -8.37
N GLY A 138 -3.41 0.21 -9.35
CA GLY A 138 -3.67 -1.23 -9.28
C GLY A 138 -2.92 -1.92 -8.14
N GLU A 139 -1.67 -1.52 -7.87
CA GLU A 139 -0.88 -2.04 -6.73
C GLU A 139 -1.50 -1.63 -5.39
N CYS A 140 -1.88 -0.36 -5.23
CA CYS A 140 -2.57 0.12 -4.03
C CYS A 140 -3.89 -0.61 -3.79
N ALA A 141 -4.68 -0.85 -4.82
CA ALA A 141 -5.95 -1.58 -4.70
C ALA A 141 -5.73 -3.04 -4.24
N ARG A 142 -4.73 -3.73 -4.82
CA ARG A 142 -4.37 -5.09 -4.39
C ARG A 142 -3.82 -5.12 -2.97
N GLY A 143 -2.92 -4.19 -2.63
CA GLY A 143 -2.36 -4.06 -1.28
C GLY A 143 -3.42 -3.77 -0.23
N GLY A 144 -4.37 -2.88 -0.52
CA GLY A 144 -5.51 -2.60 0.36
C GLY A 144 -6.41 -3.82 0.58
N ALA A 145 -6.73 -4.56 -0.49
CA ALA A 145 -7.52 -5.79 -0.38
C ALA A 145 -6.79 -6.91 0.38
N ALA A 146 -5.46 -6.99 0.27
CA ALA A 146 -4.66 -7.93 1.06
C ALA A 146 -4.67 -7.54 2.55
N ALA A 147 -4.39 -6.28 2.87
CA ALA A 147 -4.41 -5.77 4.24
C ALA A 147 -5.76 -5.97 4.93
N ALA A 148 -6.87 -5.74 4.22
CA ALA A 148 -8.22 -6.00 4.74
C ALA A 148 -8.46 -7.49 5.06
N ARG A 149 -7.99 -8.39 4.18
CA ARG A 149 -8.08 -9.84 4.42
C ARG A 149 -7.23 -10.29 5.60
N ASP A 150 -6.01 -9.77 5.72
CA ASP A 150 -5.09 -10.10 6.81
C ASP A 150 -5.62 -9.62 8.17
N HIS A 151 -6.22 -8.42 8.20
CA HIS A 151 -6.92 -7.93 9.38
C HIS A 151 -8.12 -8.81 9.73
N ALA A 152 -8.99 -9.11 8.76
CA ALA A 152 -10.16 -9.97 8.99
C ALA A 152 -9.76 -11.39 9.45
N ALA A 153 -8.71 -11.97 8.86
CA ALA A 153 -8.20 -13.29 9.29
C ALA A 153 -7.65 -13.26 10.71
N ALA A 154 -6.92 -12.21 11.08
CA ALA A 154 -6.39 -12.04 12.44
C ALA A 154 -7.52 -11.86 13.47
N CYS A 155 -8.55 -11.09 13.15
CA CYS A 155 -9.74 -10.93 13.98
C CYS A 155 -10.52 -12.26 14.11
N ALA A 156 -10.72 -12.97 13.02
CA ALA A 156 -11.40 -14.26 13.00
C ALA A 156 -10.65 -15.32 13.84
N ALA A 157 -9.32 -15.34 13.80
CA ALA A 157 -8.51 -16.24 14.62
C ALA A 157 -8.69 -16.00 16.11
N LEU A 158 -8.99 -14.78 16.52
CA LEU A 158 -9.29 -14.40 17.91
C LEU A 158 -10.78 -14.50 18.23
N GLY A 159 -11.66 -14.64 17.24
CA GLY A 159 -13.11 -14.64 17.39
C GLY A 159 -13.70 -13.26 17.69
N ILE A 160 -13.07 -12.19 17.20
CA ILE A 160 -13.49 -10.80 17.37
C ILE A 160 -13.96 -10.20 16.05
N ALA A 161 -14.76 -9.14 16.10
CA ALA A 161 -15.22 -8.43 14.91
C ALA A 161 -14.18 -7.41 14.41
N GLY A 162 -13.35 -6.86 15.30
CA GLY A 162 -12.29 -5.89 14.98
C GLY A 162 -12.79 -4.46 14.79
N LEU A 163 -13.97 -4.13 15.35
CA LEU A 163 -14.52 -2.77 15.32
C LEU A 163 -14.01 -1.93 16.50
N ASP A 164 -14.03 -2.51 17.68
CA ASP A 164 -13.47 -1.95 18.91
C ASP A 164 -12.49 -2.97 19.50
N ILE A 165 -11.26 -2.92 19.04
CA ILE A 165 -10.24 -3.92 19.36
C ILE A 165 -10.01 -3.99 20.86
N ASP A 166 -9.94 -2.87 21.56
CA ASP A 166 -9.64 -2.83 22.99
C ASP A 166 -10.82 -3.36 23.81
N GLY A 167 -12.04 -2.93 23.49
CA GLY A 167 -13.26 -3.43 24.12
C GLY A 167 -13.50 -4.91 23.84
N GLU A 168 -13.28 -5.36 22.61
CA GLU A 168 -13.44 -6.76 22.23
C GLU A 168 -12.39 -7.66 22.89
N LEU A 169 -11.12 -7.23 23.01
CA LEU A 169 -10.08 -7.96 23.72
C LEU A 169 -10.37 -8.04 25.23
N ALA A 170 -10.90 -6.98 25.82
CA ALA A 170 -11.36 -7.01 27.21
C ALA A 170 -12.52 -8.00 27.40
N GLY A 171 -13.45 -8.04 26.43
CA GLY A 171 -14.55 -9.02 26.42
C GLY A 171 -14.06 -10.47 26.34
N LEU A 172 -13.01 -10.75 25.56
CA LEU A 172 -12.41 -12.08 25.47
C LEU A 172 -11.88 -12.59 26.83
N GLN A 173 -11.39 -11.71 27.70
CA GLN A 173 -10.91 -12.11 29.02
C GLN A 173 -12.03 -12.73 29.87
N ALA A 174 -13.28 -12.32 29.68
CA ALA A 174 -14.43 -12.86 30.35
C ALA A 174 -14.74 -14.31 29.94
N GLU A 175 -14.25 -14.79 28.81
CA GLU A 175 -14.43 -16.18 28.35
C GLU A 175 -13.48 -17.15 29.04
N LEU A 176 -12.35 -16.69 29.59
CA LEU A 176 -11.33 -17.56 30.18
C LEU A 176 -11.87 -18.50 31.27
N PRO A 177 -12.68 -18.05 32.26
CA PRO A 177 -13.22 -18.95 33.24
C PRO A 177 -14.08 -20.07 32.62
N GLY A 178 -14.84 -19.76 31.57
CA GLY A 178 -15.66 -20.76 30.88
C GLY A 178 -14.81 -21.81 30.15
N VAL A 179 -13.72 -21.40 29.49
CA VAL A 179 -12.79 -22.31 28.81
C VAL A 179 -12.11 -23.24 29.82
N LEU A 180 -11.58 -22.67 30.91
CA LEU A 180 -10.94 -23.44 31.97
C LEU A 180 -11.93 -24.39 32.67
N ALA A 181 -13.17 -23.97 32.92
CA ALA A 181 -14.21 -24.78 33.49
C ALA A 181 -14.58 -25.98 32.61
N ALA A 182 -14.74 -25.74 31.30
CA ALA A 182 -15.02 -26.83 30.36
C ALA A 182 -13.89 -27.86 30.30
N GLY A 183 -12.62 -27.41 30.34
CA GLY A 183 -11.46 -28.28 30.44
C GLY A 183 -11.43 -29.07 31.74
N ALA A 184 -11.61 -28.40 32.88
CA ALA A 184 -11.65 -29.02 34.20
C ALA A 184 -12.78 -30.05 34.33
N GLN A 185 -13.98 -29.79 33.81
CA GLN A 185 -15.09 -30.75 33.79
C GLN A 185 -14.74 -32.02 33.00
N ARG A 186 -14.04 -31.91 31.86
CA ARG A 186 -13.54 -33.07 31.12
C ARG A 186 -12.55 -33.90 31.93
N LEU A 187 -11.61 -33.24 32.62
CA LEU A 187 -10.63 -33.89 33.48
C LEU A 187 -11.26 -34.54 34.73
N CYS A 188 -12.41 -34.06 35.17
CA CYS A 188 -13.17 -34.63 36.29
C CYS A 188 -14.11 -35.77 35.86
N SER A 189 -14.12 -36.19 34.58
CA SER A 189 -15.03 -37.24 34.09
C SER A 189 -14.79 -38.58 34.76
N ASP A 190 -15.83 -39.43 34.81
CA ASP A 190 -15.73 -40.78 35.36
C ASP A 190 -14.72 -41.64 34.61
N ALA A 191 -14.58 -41.40 33.29
CA ALA A 191 -13.59 -42.09 32.45
C ALA A 191 -12.15 -41.76 32.87
N VAL A 192 -11.86 -40.48 33.16
CA VAL A 192 -10.53 -40.06 33.65
C VAL A 192 -10.25 -40.59 35.02
N ARG A 193 -11.23 -40.57 35.94
CA ARG A 193 -11.10 -41.16 37.28
C ARG A 193 -10.83 -42.67 37.23
N ALA A 194 -11.54 -43.42 36.37
CA ALA A 194 -11.29 -44.84 36.16
C ALA A 194 -9.87 -45.09 35.58
N ALA A 195 -9.42 -44.26 34.65
CA ALA A 195 -8.06 -44.35 34.09
C ALA A 195 -6.99 -44.06 35.15
N ALA A 196 -7.19 -43.04 36.01
CA ALA A 196 -6.27 -42.74 37.11
C ALA A 196 -6.20 -43.89 38.15
N SER A 197 -7.34 -44.55 38.47
CA SER A 197 -7.37 -45.74 39.33
C SER A 197 -6.63 -46.90 38.67
N HIS A 198 -6.85 -47.13 37.37
CA HIS A 198 -6.13 -48.16 36.60
C HIS A 198 -4.63 -47.90 36.56
N TYR A 199 -4.21 -46.63 36.42
CA TYR A 199 -2.80 -46.22 36.49
C TYR A 199 -2.22 -46.53 37.88
N ALA A 200 -2.89 -46.17 38.95
CA ALA A 200 -2.44 -46.46 40.30
C ALA A 200 -2.29 -47.98 40.59
N SER A 201 -3.25 -48.79 40.13
CA SER A 201 -3.16 -50.26 40.22
C SER A 201 -1.98 -50.82 39.43
N PHE A 202 -1.72 -50.26 38.22
CA PHE A 202 -0.57 -50.66 37.40
C PHE A 202 0.79 -50.30 38.07
N VAL A 203 0.91 -49.08 38.59
CA VAL A 203 2.13 -48.66 39.34
C VAL A 203 2.36 -49.51 40.58
N ALA A 204 1.29 -49.83 41.35
CA ALA A 204 1.38 -50.70 42.50
C ALA A 204 1.86 -52.11 42.14
N TYR A 205 1.40 -52.67 41.03
CA TYR A 205 1.86 -53.95 40.53
C TYR A 205 3.32 -53.91 40.02
N ALA A 206 3.66 -52.90 39.21
CA ALA A 206 4.97 -52.81 38.56
C ALA A 206 6.11 -52.48 39.53
N HIS A 207 5.86 -51.66 40.57
CA HIS A 207 6.92 -51.12 41.45
C HIS A 207 6.89 -51.65 42.89
N ALA A 208 5.92 -52.50 43.27
CA ALA A 208 5.80 -53.04 44.59
C ALA A 208 6.15 -52.02 45.70
N PRO A 209 5.24 -51.08 46.03
CA PRO A 209 5.54 -49.93 46.88
C PRO A 209 6.11 -50.37 48.23
N PRO A 210 7.02 -49.60 48.84
CA PRO A 210 7.55 -49.91 50.16
C PRO A 210 6.40 -49.95 51.17
N ALA A 211 6.49 -50.92 52.13
CA ALA A 211 5.43 -51.15 53.12
C ALA A 211 5.03 -49.85 53.84
N GLY A 212 3.75 -49.46 53.67
CA GLY A 212 3.17 -48.27 54.29
C GLY A 212 2.93 -47.04 53.44
N LYS A 213 3.28 -47.06 52.13
CA LYS A 213 2.89 -46.01 51.19
C LYS A 213 1.89 -46.54 50.16
N PRO A 214 0.60 -46.22 50.28
CA PRO A 214 -0.40 -46.68 49.33
C PRO A 214 -0.19 -45.96 47.96
N CYS A 215 -0.16 -46.72 46.85
CA CYS A 215 -0.23 -46.16 45.49
C CYS A 215 -1.70 -45.77 45.22
N THR A 216 -2.05 -44.56 45.55
CA THR A 216 -3.37 -44.00 45.25
C THR A 216 -3.27 -42.98 44.11
N PRO A 217 -4.35 -42.77 43.34
CA PRO A 217 -4.36 -41.70 42.33
C PRO A 217 -3.91 -40.35 42.89
N ALA A 218 -4.31 -40.01 44.13
CA ALA A 218 -3.93 -38.75 44.77
C ALA A 218 -2.43 -38.66 45.13
N ALA A 219 -1.73 -39.80 45.30
CA ALA A 219 -0.30 -39.80 45.55
C ALA A 219 0.54 -39.70 44.24
N LEU A 220 -0.01 -40.20 43.15
CA LEU A 220 0.68 -40.22 41.83
C LEU A 220 0.35 -38.99 41.00
N LEU A 221 -0.89 -38.52 41.02
CA LEU A 221 -1.45 -37.42 40.25
C LEU A 221 -2.12 -36.42 41.21
N PRO A 222 -1.36 -35.69 42.03
CA PRO A 222 -1.89 -34.87 43.09
C PRO A 222 -2.72 -33.69 42.61
N ALA A 223 -2.30 -33.06 41.54
CA ALA A 223 -3.02 -31.91 40.99
C ALA A 223 -4.34 -32.29 40.32
N LEU A 224 -4.35 -33.42 39.60
CA LEU A 224 -5.58 -33.99 39.01
C LEU A 224 -6.55 -34.49 40.07
N ALA A 225 -6.06 -35.11 41.13
CA ALA A 225 -6.90 -35.59 42.26
C ALA A 225 -7.48 -34.40 43.03
N ALA A 226 -6.73 -33.33 43.25
CA ALA A 226 -7.22 -32.10 43.88
C ALA A 226 -8.33 -31.45 43.06
N LEU A 227 -8.17 -31.41 41.71
CA LEU A 227 -9.21 -30.92 40.79
C LEU A 227 -10.49 -31.77 40.89
N GLY A 228 -10.38 -33.09 40.98
CA GLY A 228 -11.50 -34.01 41.09
C GLY A 228 -12.30 -33.88 42.40
N GLY A 229 -11.73 -33.28 43.45
CA GLY A 229 -12.38 -32.93 44.68
C GLY A 229 -13.01 -31.55 44.75
N ALA A 230 -12.82 -30.71 43.75
CA ALA A 230 -13.34 -29.35 43.70
C ALA A 230 -14.73 -29.27 43.06
N ASP A 231 -15.57 -28.32 43.52
CA ASP A 231 -16.86 -28.02 42.87
C ASP A 231 -16.67 -27.11 41.65
N VAL A 232 -16.03 -27.66 40.61
CA VAL A 232 -15.75 -26.94 39.34
C VAL A 232 -17.03 -26.43 38.69
N ALA A 233 -18.16 -27.13 38.81
CA ALA A 233 -19.44 -26.74 38.22
C ALA A 233 -20.04 -25.51 38.93
N GLY A 234 -20.00 -25.49 40.27
CA GLY A 234 -20.44 -24.36 41.09
C GLY A 234 -19.53 -23.14 40.87
N GLU A 235 -18.20 -23.32 40.82
CA GLU A 235 -17.24 -22.25 40.52
C GLU A 235 -17.46 -21.67 39.11
N ALA A 236 -17.74 -22.53 38.11
CA ALA A 236 -18.03 -22.07 36.75
C ALA A 236 -19.29 -21.23 36.66
N ALA A 237 -20.35 -21.68 37.36
CA ALA A 237 -21.62 -20.94 37.40
C ALA A 237 -21.47 -19.59 38.10
N ALA A 238 -20.72 -19.54 39.19
CA ALA A 238 -20.42 -18.30 39.89
C ALA A 238 -19.60 -17.34 39.04
N ALA A 239 -18.59 -17.84 38.33
CA ALA A 239 -17.76 -17.02 37.40
C ALA A 239 -18.60 -16.48 36.23
N ALA A 240 -19.49 -17.28 35.65
CA ALA A 240 -20.42 -16.86 34.59
C ALA A 240 -21.40 -15.79 35.07
N ALA A 241 -21.97 -15.94 36.30
CA ALA A 241 -22.83 -14.95 36.89
C ALA A 241 -22.10 -13.62 37.17
N ALA A 242 -20.85 -13.69 37.64
CA ALA A 242 -20.01 -12.50 37.87
C ALA A 242 -19.69 -11.77 36.54
N ALA A 243 -19.37 -12.53 35.47
CA ALA A 243 -19.13 -11.97 34.15
C ALA A 243 -20.40 -11.30 33.57
N ALA A 244 -21.56 -11.93 33.71
CA ALA A 244 -22.85 -11.36 33.30
C ALA A 244 -23.20 -10.08 34.08
N ALA A 245 -22.92 -10.05 35.39
CA ALA A 245 -23.13 -8.87 36.21
C ALA A 245 -22.19 -7.72 35.81
N ALA A 246 -20.92 -8.01 35.49
CA ALA A 246 -19.96 -7.04 35.00
C ALA A 246 -20.37 -6.46 33.64
N ALA A 247 -20.88 -7.30 32.73
CA ALA A 247 -21.39 -6.87 31.42
C ALA A 247 -22.70 -6.05 31.53
N ALA A 248 -23.50 -6.28 32.58
CA ALA A 248 -24.73 -5.54 32.82
C ALA A 248 -24.54 -4.23 33.62
N ALA A 249 -23.37 -4.00 34.17
CA ALA A 249 -23.09 -2.73 34.83
C ALA A 249 -23.12 -1.60 33.76
N PRO A 250 -23.93 -0.54 33.93
CA PRO A 250 -23.94 0.57 33.02
C PRO A 250 -22.53 1.17 33.03
N ALA A 251 -21.94 1.27 31.82
CA ALA A 251 -20.74 2.06 31.62
C ALA A 251 -21.03 3.45 32.19
N GLU A 252 -20.43 3.81 33.30
CA GLU A 252 -20.50 5.18 33.80
C GLU A 252 -20.00 6.06 32.64
N SER A 253 -20.98 6.72 32.05
CA SER A 253 -20.81 7.74 31.03
C SER A 253 -19.73 8.71 31.52
N GLY A 254 -18.52 8.55 30.99
CA GLY A 254 -17.51 9.59 31.11
C GLY A 254 -18.12 10.90 30.65
N ALA A 255 -18.25 11.84 31.54
CA ALA A 255 -18.73 13.17 31.24
C ALA A 255 -18.00 13.68 29.97
N PRO A 256 -18.70 14.37 29.05
CA PRO A 256 -18.05 14.93 27.88
C PRO A 256 -16.99 15.89 28.38
N VAL A 257 -15.73 15.59 28.10
CA VAL A 257 -14.63 16.55 28.28
C VAL A 257 -14.91 17.63 27.24
N GLU A 258 -15.43 18.76 27.71
CA GLU A 258 -15.51 19.99 26.96
C GLU A 258 -14.10 20.29 26.45
N MET A 259 -13.87 20.06 25.14
CA MET A 259 -12.65 20.49 24.47
C MET A 259 -12.64 22.02 24.52
N ALA A 260 -11.89 22.54 25.45
CA ALA A 260 -11.55 23.96 25.49
C ALA A 260 -10.93 24.32 24.13
N ASP A 261 -11.56 25.32 23.53
CA ASP A 261 -11.21 26.00 22.29
C ASP A 261 -9.71 26.40 22.34
N ALA A 262 -8.88 25.72 21.59
CA ALA A 262 -7.50 26.10 21.38
C ALA A 262 -7.48 27.16 20.28
N PRO A 263 -6.88 28.34 20.49
CA PRO A 263 -6.88 29.43 19.51
C PRO A 263 -6.09 28.99 18.26
N ALA A 264 -6.70 29.20 17.09
CA ALA A 264 -6.10 29.03 15.79
C ALA A 264 -4.77 29.84 15.69
N PRO A 265 -3.69 29.23 15.14
CA PRO A 265 -2.48 29.99 14.87
C PRO A 265 -2.72 30.95 13.70
N ALA A 266 -2.48 32.24 13.97
CA ALA A 266 -2.54 33.34 13.03
C ALA A 266 -1.64 33.06 11.81
N ALA A 267 -2.20 33.27 10.61
CA ALA A 267 -1.50 33.29 9.34
C ALA A 267 -0.40 34.37 9.36
N ALA A 268 0.87 33.97 9.39
CA ALA A 268 2.00 34.81 9.04
C ALA A 268 2.31 34.58 7.56
N ALA A 269 1.92 35.58 6.74
CA ALA A 269 2.41 35.73 5.40
C ALA A 269 3.89 36.10 5.44
N ALA A 270 4.74 35.25 4.86
CA ALA A 270 6.09 35.62 4.45
C ALA A 270 6.36 35.00 3.08
N ALA A 271 6.46 35.89 2.10
CA ALA A 271 6.99 35.60 0.79
C ALA A 271 8.44 35.12 0.89
N GLY A 272 8.76 34.05 0.17
CA GLY A 272 10.09 33.51 -0.01
C GLY A 272 10.14 32.70 -1.29
N GLU A 273 10.52 33.34 -2.38
CA GLU A 273 10.93 32.68 -3.61
C GLU A 273 12.15 31.81 -3.34
N GLY A 274 12.15 30.59 -3.79
CA GLY A 274 13.29 29.70 -3.72
C GLY A 274 12.98 28.37 -4.40
N GLY A 275 13.26 28.29 -5.71
CA GLY A 275 13.21 27.07 -6.48
C GLY A 275 14.17 26.03 -5.90
N GLY A 276 13.67 24.83 -5.74
CA GLY A 276 14.40 23.63 -5.39
C GLY A 276 13.50 22.44 -5.59
N GLY A 277 13.49 21.92 -6.84
CA GLY A 277 12.89 20.62 -7.14
C GLY A 277 13.65 19.53 -6.39
N GLY A 278 13.29 19.32 -5.13
CA GLY A 278 13.66 18.15 -4.39
C GLY A 278 12.86 16.98 -4.92
N ASP A 279 13.53 16.16 -5.71
CA ASP A 279 13.10 14.84 -6.11
C ASP A 279 12.95 14.01 -4.82
N ILE A 280 11.75 13.94 -4.29
CA ILE A 280 11.43 13.07 -3.15
C ILE A 280 11.45 11.65 -3.71
N SER A 281 12.60 10.99 -3.58
CA SER A 281 12.75 9.56 -3.83
C SER A 281 11.81 8.80 -2.89
N TRP A 282 10.72 8.31 -3.43
CA TRP A 282 9.78 7.40 -2.77
C TRP A 282 10.22 5.95 -2.99
N ASP A 283 11.52 5.65 -2.80
CA ASP A 283 11.99 4.28 -2.67
C ASP A 283 11.55 3.73 -1.30
N ILE A 284 10.28 3.43 -1.19
CA ILE A 284 9.81 2.49 -0.17
C ILE A 284 10.11 1.12 -0.75
N ASP A 285 11.17 0.50 -0.23
CA ASP A 285 11.54 -0.87 -0.51
C ASP A 285 10.39 -1.80 -0.07
N LEU A 286 9.48 -2.11 -1.01
CA LEU A 286 8.34 -3.02 -0.83
C LEU A 286 8.77 -4.49 -0.97
N THR A 287 10.08 -4.79 -1.08
CA THR A 287 10.59 -6.16 -1.20
C THR A 287 10.74 -6.87 0.15
N ALA A 288 10.44 -6.20 1.27
CA ALA A 288 10.45 -6.80 2.62
C ALA A 288 9.08 -7.36 3.04
N VAL A 289 8.18 -7.70 2.11
CA VAL A 289 7.03 -8.55 2.41
C VAL A 289 7.36 -9.94 1.91
N ASP A 290 7.69 -10.81 2.87
CA ASP A 290 7.96 -12.23 2.73
C ASP A 290 7.17 -12.90 1.62
N ALA A 291 7.89 -13.45 0.66
CA ALA A 291 7.38 -14.49 -0.22
C ALA A 291 7.20 -15.77 0.61
N PRO A 292 6.13 -16.55 0.39
CA PRO A 292 5.98 -17.84 1.06
C PRO A 292 7.13 -18.77 0.66
N PRO A 293 7.69 -19.56 1.59
CA PRO A 293 8.76 -20.50 1.27
C PRO A 293 8.25 -21.55 0.29
N ALA A 294 8.94 -21.68 -0.83
CA ALA A 294 8.81 -22.84 -1.69
C ALA A 294 9.39 -24.07 -0.97
N ASP A 295 8.63 -25.16 -0.97
CA ASP A 295 9.02 -26.45 -0.46
C ASP A 295 10.40 -26.87 -1.01
N GLY A 296 11.33 -27.10 -0.12
CA GLY A 296 12.65 -27.63 -0.43
C GLY A 296 13.32 -28.16 0.84
N ASP A 297 13.18 -29.49 1.06
CA ASP A 297 13.92 -30.26 2.04
C ASP A 297 15.43 -29.99 1.94
N ALA A 298 16.00 -29.33 2.94
CA ALA A 298 17.42 -29.43 3.28
C ALA A 298 17.61 -29.18 4.78
N PRO A 299 18.37 -30.01 5.51
CA PRO A 299 18.60 -29.82 6.92
C PRO A 299 19.50 -28.60 7.15
N VAL A 300 19.03 -27.65 7.92
CA VAL A 300 19.82 -26.49 8.34
C VAL A 300 20.59 -26.90 9.58
N ASP A 301 21.88 -27.17 9.41
CA ASP A 301 22.84 -27.23 10.50
C ASP A 301 22.92 -25.85 11.17
N MET A 302 22.35 -25.74 12.35
CA MET A 302 22.55 -24.57 13.20
C MET A 302 23.89 -24.69 13.89
N ALA A 303 24.93 -24.20 13.23
CA ALA A 303 26.19 -23.90 13.91
C ALA A 303 25.96 -22.67 14.81
N TRP A 304 26.02 -22.89 16.11
CA TRP A 304 26.05 -21.85 17.13
C TRP A 304 27.47 -21.28 17.17
N ASP A 305 27.71 -20.17 16.49
CA ASP A 305 28.90 -19.37 16.70
C ASP A 305 28.72 -18.50 17.96
N GLY A 306 29.24 -19.05 19.06
CA GLY A 306 29.41 -18.31 20.29
C GLY A 306 30.63 -17.41 20.20
N ALA A 307 30.40 -16.08 20.20
CA ALA A 307 31.35 -15.11 20.76
C ALA A 307 30.71 -13.70 20.76
N SER A 308 29.99 -13.38 21.81
CA SER A 308 30.01 -12.04 22.39
C SER A 308 29.66 -12.16 23.86
N SER A 309 30.67 -12.34 24.68
CA SER A 309 30.57 -12.24 26.12
C SER A 309 30.36 -10.78 26.51
N SER A 310 29.09 -10.34 26.54
CA SER A 310 28.69 -9.28 27.45
C SER A 310 28.38 -9.99 28.77
N THR A 311 29.27 -9.86 29.72
CA THR A 311 29.03 -10.21 31.11
C THR A 311 27.86 -9.35 31.61
N VAL A 312 26.65 -9.87 31.48
CA VAL A 312 25.52 -9.39 32.28
C VAL A 312 25.78 -9.94 33.67
N GLU A 313 26.32 -9.10 34.55
CA GLU A 313 26.37 -9.33 35.98
C GLU A 313 24.91 -9.46 36.45
N TRP A 314 24.48 -10.73 36.64
CA TRP A 314 23.24 -11.03 37.35
C TRP A 314 23.53 -10.79 38.83
N ASP A 315 23.30 -9.55 39.28
CA ASP A 315 23.13 -9.27 40.71
C ASP A 315 21.85 -9.98 41.18
N ILE A 316 21.98 -11.26 41.52
CA ILE A 316 20.94 -11.99 42.24
C ILE A 316 21.04 -11.49 43.67
N GLY A 317 20.56 -10.27 43.88
CA GLY A 317 20.16 -9.81 45.20
C GLY A 317 19.05 -10.72 45.66
N VAL A 318 19.40 -11.74 46.45
CA VAL A 318 18.44 -12.50 47.23
C VAL A 318 17.85 -11.53 48.26
N SER A 319 16.92 -10.68 47.80
CA SER A 319 16.03 -9.99 48.71
C SER A 319 15.19 -11.05 49.41
N ALA A 320 15.29 -11.12 50.70
CA ALA A 320 14.42 -11.92 51.52
C ALA A 320 12.96 -11.66 51.06
N PRO A 321 12.12 -12.69 50.88
CA PRO A 321 10.76 -12.52 50.46
C PRO A 321 10.06 -11.51 51.35
N ALA A 322 9.53 -10.44 50.74
CA ALA A 322 8.75 -9.45 51.48
C ALA A 322 7.51 -10.14 52.03
N PRO A 323 7.09 -9.86 53.27
CA PRO A 323 5.94 -10.51 53.91
C PRO A 323 4.61 -10.38 53.13
N ALA A 324 4.55 -9.48 52.12
CA ALA A 324 3.44 -9.34 51.19
C ALA A 324 3.39 -10.47 50.14
N ALA A 325 4.51 -11.09 49.77
CA ALA A 325 4.56 -12.18 48.80
C ALA A 325 4.00 -13.48 49.42
N ASP A 326 4.33 -13.74 50.66
CA ASP A 326 3.82 -14.92 51.37
C ASP A 326 2.30 -14.82 51.63
N ALA A 327 1.78 -13.61 51.92
CA ALA A 327 0.35 -13.37 52.07
C ALA A 327 -0.41 -13.51 50.75
N ALA A 328 0.17 -13.06 49.64
CA ALA A 328 -0.43 -13.22 48.29
C ALA A 328 -0.41 -14.69 47.84
N ALA A 329 0.67 -15.44 48.13
CA ALA A 329 0.75 -16.87 47.83
C ALA A 329 -0.24 -17.70 48.69
N ALA A 330 -0.40 -17.34 49.96
CA ALA A 330 -1.40 -17.98 50.85
C ALA A 330 -2.85 -17.67 50.39
N ALA A 331 -3.13 -16.44 49.96
CA ALA A 331 -4.42 -16.05 49.40
C ALA A 331 -4.72 -16.79 48.08
N LEU A 332 -3.73 -16.95 47.22
CA LEU A 332 -3.86 -17.69 45.97
C LEU A 332 -4.06 -19.19 46.20
N ALA A 333 -3.39 -19.76 47.20
CA ALA A 333 -3.60 -21.16 47.61
C ALA A 333 -4.98 -21.44 48.19
N ALA A 334 -5.62 -20.45 48.82
CA ALA A 334 -6.99 -20.49 49.34
C ALA A 334 -8.05 -20.12 48.28
N ALA A 335 -7.66 -19.67 47.09
CA ALA A 335 -8.58 -19.24 46.05
C ALA A 335 -9.35 -20.45 45.44
N PRO A 336 -10.55 -20.24 44.88
CA PRO A 336 -11.26 -21.24 44.08
C PRO A 336 -10.37 -21.88 43.01
N THR A 337 -10.61 -23.15 42.70
CA THR A 337 -9.72 -23.92 41.78
C THR A 337 -9.60 -23.31 40.42
N LEU A 338 -10.69 -22.82 39.86
CA LEU A 338 -10.65 -22.12 38.52
C LEU A 338 -9.89 -20.80 38.57
N ALA A 339 -10.01 -20.04 39.67
CA ALA A 339 -9.23 -18.82 39.84
C ALA A 339 -7.73 -19.12 39.95
N ARG A 340 -7.35 -20.18 40.71
CA ARG A 340 -5.96 -20.66 40.74
C ARG A 340 -5.44 -21.05 39.37
N LEU A 341 -6.24 -21.83 38.61
CA LEU A 341 -5.85 -22.19 37.23
C LEU A 341 -5.76 -20.97 36.30
N ALA A 342 -6.49 -19.89 36.57
CA ALA A 342 -6.37 -18.67 35.80
C ALA A 342 -5.11 -17.84 36.13
N ASP A 343 -4.73 -17.76 37.40
CA ASP A 343 -3.73 -16.82 37.90
C ASP A 343 -2.38 -17.49 38.25
N ASP A 344 -2.37 -18.77 38.61
CA ASP A 344 -1.19 -19.53 39.00
C ASP A 344 -0.65 -20.37 37.84
N ALA A 345 0.52 -20.03 37.33
CA ALA A 345 1.17 -20.75 36.24
C ALA A 345 1.69 -22.11 36.70
N ASP A 346 2.18 -22.21 37.95
CA ASP A 346 2.76 -23.43 38.49
C ASP A 346 1.66 -24.46 38.76
N ALA A 347 0.47 -24.01 39.25
CA ALA A 347 -0.68 -24.89 39.41
C ALA A 347 -1.17 -25.46 38.06
N ARG A 348 -1.16 -24.64 37.00
CA ARG A 348 -1.48 -25.13 35.65
C ARG A 348 -0.44 -26.09 35.11
N ALA A 349 0.86 -25.82 35.34
CA ALA A 349 1.95 -26.70 34.91
C ALA A 349 1.84 -28.06 35.62
N ALA A 350 1.69 -28.04 36.93
CA ALA A 350 1.51 -29.28 37.71
C ALA A 350 0.31 -30.14 37.27
N LEU A 351 -0.82 -29.47 36.98
CA LEU A 351 -1.99 -30.18 36.44
C LEU A 351 -1.74 -30.70 35.02
N GLY A 352 -1.04 -29.90 34.17
CA GLY A 352 -0.63 -30.32 32.85
C GLY A 352 0.28 -31.54 32.85
N ASP A 353 1.25 -31.59 33.77
CA ASP A 353 2.17 -32.71 33.95
C ASP A 353 1.41 -33.98 34.35
N ASP A 354 0.50 -33.92 35.34
CA ASP A 354 -0.33 -35.04 35.73
C ASP A 354 -1.19 -35.55 34.56
N VAL A 355 -1.78 -34.64 33.77
CA VAL A 355 -2.61 -35.01 32.61
C VAL A 355 -1.79 -35.65 31.51
N VAL A 356 -0.60 -35.12 31.21
CA VAL A 356 0.35 -35.68 30.20
C VAL A 356 0.82 -37.06 30.62
N GLU A 357 1.16 -37.26 31.91
CA GLU A 357 1.59 -38.54 32.44
C GLU A 357 0.47 -39.59 32.32
N LEU A 358 -0.74 -39.27 32.75
CA LEU A 358 -1.87 -40.17 32.61
C LEU A 358 -2.22 -40.47 31.14
N ALA A 359 -2.20 -39.46 30.29
CA ALA A 359 -2.45 -39.65 28.86
C ALA A 359 -1.38 -40.55 28.20
N ALA A 360 -0.11 -40.40 28.57
CA ALA A 360 0.99 -41.25 28.08
C ALA A 360 0.76 -42.72 28.51
N PHE A 361 0.38 -42.94 29.77
CA PHE A 361 0.02 -44.26 30.26
C PHE A 361 -1.16 -44.87 29.47
N VAL A 362 -2.25 -44.13 29.30
CA VAL A 362 -3.44 -44.61 28.58
C VAL A 362 -3.07 -44.94 27.11
N ARG A 363 -2.28 -44.09 26.43
CA ARG A 363 -1.79 -44.36 25.08
C ARG A 363 -0.96 -45.64 25.01
N ALA A 364 -0.05 -45.86 26.00
CA ALA A 364 0.76 -47.05 26.09
C ALA A 364 -0.11 -48.30 26.27
N ARG A 365 -1.12 -48.24 27.13
CA ARG A 365 -2.08 -49.37 27.37
C ARG A 365 -2.91 -49.68 26.14
N LEU A 366 -3.39 -48.66 25.42
CA LEU A 366 -4.10 -48.84 24.15
C LEU A 366 -3.19 -49.45 23.05
N ALA A 367 -1.95 -49.02 22.98
CA ALA A 367 -0.98 -49.61 22.06
C ALA A 367 -0.64 -51.07 22.38
N ALA A 368 -0.43 -51.40 23.67
CA ALA A 368 -0.22 -52.76 24.13
C ALA A 368 -1.41 -53.69 23.81
N ALA A 369 -2.63 -53.21 24.01
CA ALA A 369 -3.84 -53.93 23.63
C ALA A 369 -3.98 -54.16 22.14
N ALA A 370 -3.62 -53.14 21.30
CA ALA A 370 -3.59 -53.27 19.85
C ALA A 370 -2.55 -54.28 19.36
N ALA A 371 -1.42 -54.37 20.02
CA ALA A 371 -0.34 -55.34 19.76
C ALA A 371 -0.60 -56.73 20.35
N ALA A 372 -1.76 -56.95 20.99
CA ALA A 372 -2.10 -58.18 21.71
C ALA A 372 -1.03 -58.61 22.76
N THR A 373 -0.35 -57.62 23.32
CA THR A 373 0.64 -57.84 24.36
C THR A 373 -0.08 -58.10 25.70
N THR A 374 0.05 -59.31 26.25
CA THR A 374 -0.52 -59.68 27.53
C THR A 374 0.47 -59.41 28.66
N LEU A 375 -0.07 -58.98 29.82
CA LEU A 375 0.70 -58.93 31.05
C LEU A 375 0.98 -60.35 31.56
N PRO A 376 2.01 -60.54 32.44
CA PRO A 376 2.23 -61.82 33.09
C PRO A 376 0.96 -62.36 33.77
N PRO A 377 0.81 -63.71 33.90
CA PRO A 377 -0.40 -64.32 34.40
C PRO A 377 -0.70 -64.05 35.87
N ASP A 378 0.31 -63.54 36.61
CA ASP A 378 0.19 -63.13 38.00
C ASP A 378 -0.32 -61.69 38.19
N ALA A 379 -0.53 -60.96 37.10
CA ALA A 379 -1.09 -59.63 37.18
C ALA A 379 -2.55 -59.67 37.59
N PRO A 380 -3.07 -58.69 38.34
CA PRO A 380 -4.45 -58.54 38.67
C PRO A 380 -5.39 -58.56 37.44
N ASP A 381 -6.56 -59.12 37.56
CA ASP A 381 -7.53 -59.28 36.47
C ASP A 381 -7.91 -57.93 35.85
N ASP A 382 -8.02 -56.88 36.67
CA ASP A 382 -8.27 -55.49 36.22
C ASP A 382 -7.20 -54.96 35.28
N LEU A 383 -5.97 -55.45 35.41
CA LEU A 383 -4.87 -55.06 34.58
C LEU A 383 -4.73 -55.92 33.31
N GLN A 384 -5.17 -57.20 33.39
CA GLN A 384 -5.12 -58.13 32.26
C GLN A 384 -6.15 -57.81 31.20
N SER A 385 -7.33 -57.30 31.60
CA SER A 385 -8.43 -56.98 30.71
C SER A 385 -8.89 -55.54 30.84
N PRO A 386 -8.10 -54.56 30.37
CA PRO A 386 -8.47 -53.15 30.50
C PRO A 386 -9.70 -52.83 29.69
N PRO A 387 -10.61 -51.99 30.20
CA PRO A 387 -11.82 -51.57 29.50
C PRO A 387 -11.48 -50.60 28.34
N LEU A 388 -11.14 -51.16 27.19
CA LEU A 388 -10.65 -50.37 26.00
C LEU A 388 -11.56 -49.22 25.61
N PRO A 389 -12.90 -49.35 25.60
CA PRO A 389 -13.77 -48.21 25.31
C PRO A 389 -13.63 -47.06 26.32
N ALA A 390 -13.50 -47.41 27.62
CA ALA A 390 -13.31 -46.42 28.68
C ALA A 390 -11.95 -45.73 28.59
N LEU A 391 -10.87 -46.46 28.25
CA LEU A 391 -9.54 -45.89 28.01
C LEU A 391 -9.53 -44.95 26.81
N LYS A 392 -10.26 -45.28 25.74
CA LYS A 392 -10.38 -44.35 24.58
C LYS A 392 -11.14 -43.08 24.94
N ALA A 393 -12.24 -43.22 25.72
CA ALA A 393 -13.00 -42.09 26.22
C ALA A 393 -12.15 -41.19 27.14
N SER A 394 -11.40 -41.81 28.07
CA SER A 394 -10.54 -41.06 28.98
C SER A 394 -9.41 -40.32 28.21
N LEU A 395 -8.84 -40.93 27.18
CA LEU A 395 -7.83 -40.26 26.36
C LEU A 395 -8.41 -39.04 25.65
N ALA A 396 -9.60 -39.15 25.07
CA ALA A 396 -10.29 -38.01 24.44
C ALA A 396 -10.59 -36.87 25.44
N ASP A 397 -10.99 -37.19 26.66
CA ASP A 397 -11.24 -36.21 27.71
C ASP A 397 -9.92 -35.58 28.22
N LEU A 398 -8.85 -36.37 28.35
CA LEU A 398 -7.53 -35.87 28.75
C LEU A 398 -6.95 -34.92 27.68
N ASP A 399 -7.03 -35.29 26.40
CA ASP A 399 -6.56 -34.45 25.28
C ASP A 399 -7.38 -33.16 25.20
N ALA A 400 -8.70 -33.22 25.32
CA ALA A 400 -9.58 -32.05 25.35
C ALA A 400 -9.33 -31.12 26.57
N GLY A 401 -9.07 -31.73 27.74
CA GLY A 401 -8.72 -31.01 28.96
C GLY A 401 -7.39 -30.29 28.83
N LEU A 402 -6.37 -30.96 28.26
CA LEU A 402 -5.07 -30.38 28.03
C LEU A 402 -5.15 -29.21 27.02
N ASP A 403 -5.92 -29.36 25.94
CA ASP A 403 -6.14 -28.27 24.98
C ASP A 403 -6.82 -27.06 25.62
N ALA A 404 -7.79 -27.28 26.52
CA ALA A 404 -8.45 -26.21 27.27
C ALA A 404 -7.52 -25.50 28.28
N LEU A 405 -6.49 -26.19 28.81
CA LEU A 405 -5.54 -25.62 29.76
C LEU A 405 -4.35 -24.94 29.09
N ALA A 406 -3.85 -25.51 27.99
CA ALA A 406 -2.58 -25.10 27.32
C ALA A 406 -2.71 -24.87 25.81
N GLY A 407 -3.86 -25.13 25.21
CA GLY A 407 -4.10 -24.91 23.78
C GLY A 407 -3.99 -23.44 23.35
N GLY A 408 -3.85 -23.19 22.06
CA GLY A 408 -3.57 -21.86 21.53
C GLY A 408 -4.57 -20.78 21.97
N ARG A 409 -5.89 -21.11 22.07
CA ARG A 409 -6.89 -20.18 22.58
C ARG A 409 -6.70 -19.89 24.07
N ALA A 410 -6.52 -20.93 24.90
CA ALA A 410 -6.27 -20.77 26.32
C ALA A 410 -5.01 -19.93 26.59
N ALA A 411 -3.91 -20.21 25.87
CA ALA A 411 -2.67 -19.46 25.96
C ALA A 411 -2.88 -17.97 25.62
N THR A 412 -3.67 -17.67 24.58
CA THR A 412 -4.02 -16.29 24.19
C THR A 412 -4.82 -15.60 25.29
N LEU A 413 -5.89 -16.23 25.79
CA LEU A 413 -6.73 -15.68 26.86
C LEU A 413 -5.95 -15.47 28.16
N LEU A 414 -5.07 -16.40 28.52
CA LEU A 414 -4.17 -16.27 29.67
C LEU A 414 -3.17 -15.13 29.50
N SER A 415 -2.64 -14.93 28.28
CA SER A 415 -1.74 -13.79 27.98
C SER A 415 -2.47 -12.46 28.13
N LEU A 416 -3.72 -12.38 27.67
CA LEU A 416 -4.57 -11.19 27.81
C LEU A 416 -4.90 -10.92 29.30
N ARG A 417 -5.20 -11.97 30.09
CA ARG A 417 -5.50 -11.83 31.51
C ARG A 417 -4.30 -11.36 32.34
N ARG A 418 -3.09 -11.82 32.01
CA ARG A 418 -1.86 -11.35 32.67
C ARG A 418 -1.64 -9.84 32.45
N GLY A 419 -2.35 -9.24 31.49
CA GLY A 419 -2.31 -7.80 31.19
C GLY A 419 -0.96 -7.30 30.69
N GLY A 420 -0.80 -5.99 30.61
CA GLY A 420 0.45 -5.33 30.30
C GLY A 420 0.90 -5.54 28.85
N ALA A 421 2.22 -5.55 28.65
CA ALA A 421 2.85 -5.45 27.33
C ALA A 421 2.45 -6.54 26.29
N ALA A 422 1.85 -7.65 26.68
CA ALA A 422 1.40 -8.69 25.74
C ALA A 422 0.04 -8.33 25.12
N ALA A 423 -0.91 -7.87 25.94
CA ALA A 423 -2.21 -7.40 25.47
C ALA A 423 -2.06 -6.14 24.63
N ASP A 424 -1.23 -5.19 25.09
CA ASP A 424 -0.95 -3.95 24.35
C ASP A 424 -0.31 -4.22 22.99
N ARG A 425 0.64 -5.17 22.92
CA ARG A 425 1.26 -5.58 21.65
C ARG A 425 0.26 -6.21 20.69
N LEU A 426 -0.67 -7.04 21.20
CA LEU A 426 -1.70 -7.67 20.39
C LEU A 426 -2.67 -6.61 19.86
N ALA A 427 -3.14 -5.70 20.72
CA ALA A 427 -4.00 -4.58 20.35
C ALA A 427 -3.32 -3.68 19.33
N ALA A 428 -2.08 -3.27 19.57
CA ALA A 428 -1.30 -2.46 18.64
C ALA A 428 -1.09 -3.17 17.29
N GLY A 429 -0.83 -4.49 17.30
CA GLY A 429 -0.69 -5.28 16.07
C GLY A 429 -1.97 -5.34 15.25
N LEU A 430 -3.12 -5.50 15.87
CA LEU A 430 -4.43 -5.49 15.22
C LEU A 430 -4.78 -4.08 14.69
N THR A 431 -4.56 -3.05 15.50
CA THR A 431 -4.79 -1.65 15.11
C THR A 431 -3.89 -1.24 13.94
N ALA A 432 -2.62 -1.68 13.93
CA ALA A 432 -1.72 -1.43 12.82
C ALA A 432 -2.22 -2.09 11.52
N ARG A 433 -2.74 -3.32 11.59
CA ARG A 433 -3.34 -4.03 10.43
C ARG A 433 -4.62 -3.34 9.97
N ALA A 434 -5.51 -2.93 10.88
CA ALA A 434 -6.70 -2.15 10.54
C ALA A 434 -6.33 -0.82 9.86
N GLY A 435 -5.28 -0.15 10.35
CA GLY A 435 -4.78 1.10 9.77
C GLY A 435 -4.10 0.95 8.40
N ALA A 436 -3.59 -0.25 8.06
CA ALA A 436 -2.91 -0.51 6.80
C ALA A 436 -3.83 -0.32 5.58
N GLU A 437 -5.06 -0.82 5.64
CA GLU A 437 -6.07 -0.61 4.59
C GLU A 437 -6.33 0.88 4.35
N GLY A 438 -6.47 1.67 5.43
CA GLY A 438 -6.66 3.12 5.36
C GLY A 438 -5.47 3.85 4.73
N LYS A 439 -4.24 3.37 4.93
CA LYS A 439 -3.05 3.92 4.26
C LYS A 439 -3.11 3.66 2.76
N PHE A 440 -3.43 2.44 2.32
CA PHE A 440 -3.57 2.12 0.89
C PHE A 440 -4.69 2.92 0.22
N LYS A 441 -5.83 3.12 0.88
CA LYS A 441 -6.93 3.97 0.37
C LYS A 441 -6.49 5.41 0.16
N ARG A 442 -5.74 5.99 1.10
CA ARG A 442 -5.19 7.36 0.96
C ARG A 442 -4.17 7.44 -0.19
N MET A 443 -3.27 6.47 -0.28
CA MET A 443 -2.31 6.39 -1.39
C MET A 443 -3.02 6.25 -2.76
N ALA A 444 -4.08 5.44 -2.85
CA ALA A 444 -4.86 5.28 -4.06
C ALA A 444 -5.54 6.59 -4.48
N ALA A 445 -6.11 7.34 -3.53
CA ALA A 445 -6.72 8.65 -3.81
C ALA A 445 -5.69 9.68 -4.31
N ASP A 446 -4.49 9.69 -3.73
CA ASP A 446 -3.40 10.57 -4.16
C ASP A 446 -2.91 10.23 -5.59
N VAL A 447 -2.77 8.94 -5.86
CA VAL A 447 -2.41 8.45 -7.20
C VAL A 447 -3.50 8.81 -8.22
N GLU A 448 -4.78 8.68 -7.89
CA GLU A 448 -5.89 9.03 -8.80
C GLU A 448 -5.93 10.53 -9.08
N THR A 449 -5.67 11.38 -8.08
CA THR A 449 -5.57 12.84 -8.27
C THR A 449 -4.46 13.17 -9.29
N ARG A 450 -3.27 12.60 -9.12
CA ARG A 450 -2.15 12.79 -10.06
C ARG A 450 -2.42 12.19 -11.44
N ALA A 451 -3.13 11.08 -11.51
CA ALA A 451 -3.57 10.50 -12.79
C ALA A 451 -4.54 11.44 -13.51
N GLY A 452 -5.44 12.10 -12.77
CA GLY A 452 -6.31 13.15 -13.28
C GLY A 452 -5.52 14.32 -13.90
N GLU A 453 -4.49 14.78 -13.21
CA GLU A 453 -3.59 15.84 -13.72
C GLU A 453 -2.85 15.41 -15.00
N ALA A 454 -2.35 14.16 -15.04
CA ALA A 454 -1.67 13.63 -16.23
C ALA A 454 -2.64 13.48 -17.42
N ARG A 455 -3.89 13.06 -17.19
CA ARG A 455 -4.95 13.04 -18.22
C ARG A 455 -5.28 14.44 -18.73
N ALA A 456 -5.39 15.43 -17.83
CA ALA A 456 -5.61 16.82 -18.19
C ALA A 456 -4.43 17.40 -19.00
N ALA A 457 -3.19 17.04 -18.64
CA ALA A 457 -2.01 17.43 -19.43
C ALA A 457 -2.03 16.83 -20.83
N LEU A 458 -2.39 15.56 -21.00
CA LEU A 458 -2.57 14.92 -22.30
C LEU A 458 -3.65 15.58 -23.13
N ALA A 459 -4.80 15.89 -22.52
CA ALA A 459 -5.92 16.56 -23.18
C ALA A 459 -5.56 17.97 -23.64
N ARG A 460 -4.69 18.67 -22.90
CA ARG A 460 -4.20 20.02 -23.26
C ARG A 460 -3.09 19.99 -24.32
N ASP A 461 -2.14 19.05 -24.21
CA ASP A 461 -0.93 19.06 -25.03
C ASP A 461 -1.12 18.26 -26.33
N GLY A 462 -2.06 17.34 -26.42
CA GLY A 462 -2.44 16.63 -27.63
C GLY A 462 -2.88 17.58 -28.76
N PRO A 463 -3.85 18.47 -28.53
CA PRO A 463 -4.24 19.47 -29.52
C PRO A 463 -3.12 20.41 -29.95
N LYS A 464 -2.21 20.79 -29.02
CA LYS A 464 -1.04 21.62 -29.35
C LYS A 464 -0.09 20.92 -30.31
N LEU A 465 0.18 19.62 -30.09
CA LEU A 465 0.95 18.82 -31.01
C LEU A 465 0.30 18.76 -32.40
N ALA A 466 -1.02 18.51 -32.45
CA ALA A 466 -1.76 18.46 -33.68
C ALA A 466 -1.71 19.82 -34.42
N ALA A 467 -1.85 20.92 -33.69
CA ALA A 467 -1.74 22.28 -34.24
C ALA A 467 -0.33 22.58 -34.78
N ALA A 468 0.73 22.22 -34.03
CA ALA A 468 2.10 22.39 -34.48
C ALA A 468 2.40 21.58 -35.73
N VAL A 469 1.95 20.33 -35.81
CA VAL A 469 2.10 19.51 -37.04
C VAL A 469 1.31 20.09 -38.21
N ALA A 470 0.10 20.62 -37.99
CA ALA A 470 -0.71 21.27 -39.00
C ALA A 470 -0.04 22.57 -39.50
N ALA A 471 0.54 23.38 -38.61
CA ALA A 471 1.28 24.58 -38.94
C ALA A 471 2.50 24.27 -39.82
N VAL A 472 3.30 23.24 -39.48
CA VAL A 472 4.41 22.80 -40.30
C VAL A 472 3.95 22.30 -41.67
N ARG A 473 2.82 21.59 -41.76
CA ARG A 473 2.24 21.13 -43.03
C ARG A 473 1.78 22.32 -43.89
N ALA A 474 1.14 23.32 -43.30
CA ALA A 474 0.70 24.53 -43.97
C ALA A 474 1.89 25.36 -44.47
N ALA A 475 2.90 25.56 -43.62
CA ALA A 475 4.13 26.27 -44.01
C ALA A 475 4.88 25.56 -45.15
N LYS A 476 4.92 24.21 -45.13
CA LYS A 476 5.46 23.43 -46.24
C LYS A 476 4.73 23.68 -47.56
N ALA A 477 3.38 23.59 -47.52
CA ALA A 477 2.57 23.79 -48.71
C ALA A 477 2.68 25.21 -49.26
N ALA A 478 2.73 26.23 -48.40
CA ALA A 478 2.95 27.63 -48.80
C ALA A 478 4.33 27.82 -49.44
N ALA A 479 5.36 27.29 -48.81
CA ALA A 479 6.73 27.35 -49.36
C ALA A 479 6.84 26.64 -50.72
N GLU A 480 6.22 25.47 -50.88
CA GLU A 480 6.21 24.74 -52.17
C GLU A 480 5.48 25.55 -53.27
N ALA A 481 4.38 26.23 -52.94
CA ALA A 481 3.64 27.08 -53.86
C ALA A 481 4.45 28.30 -54.26
N ASP A 482 5.08 28.97 -53.29
CA ASP A 482 5.90 30.17 -53.55
C ASP A 482 7.16 29.85 -54.39
N VAL A 483 7.87 28.78 -54.05
CA VAL A 483 9.03 28.34 -54.84
C VAL A 483 8.59 27.87 -56.22
N SER A 484 7.43 27.20 -56.36
CA SER A 484 6.86 26.81 -57.66
C SER A 484 6.59 28.04 -58.53
N SER A 485 6.05 29.11 -57.95
CA SER A 485 5.81 30.37 -58.67
C SER A 485 7.10 31.01 -59.19
N LEU A 486 8.16 31.01 -58.38
CA LEU A 486 9.48 31.49 -58.75
C LEU A 486 10.15 30.65 -59.86
N LEU A 487 9.81 29.35 -59.90
CA LEU A 487 10.32 28.39 -60.89
C LEU A 487 9.39 28.25 -62.12
N LYS A 488 8.57 29.23 -62.42
CA LYS A 488 7.65 29.25 -63.57
C LYS A 488 6.65 28.10 -63.59
N GLY A 489 6.06 27.76 -62.43
CA GLY A 489 5.04 26.74 -62.30
C GLY A 489 5.55 25.29 -62.28
N ARG A 490 6.85 25.05 -62.10
CA ARG A 490 7.38 23.71 -61.91
C ARG A 490 6.95 23.16 -60.55
N ARG A 491 6.56 21.89 -60.52
CA ARG A 491 6.25 21.23 -59.28
C ARG A 491 7.48 21.11 -58.38
N VAL A 492 7.35 21.59 -57.17
CA VAL A 492 8.38 21.54 -56.12
C VAL A 492 7.86 20.64 -54.99
N ASN A 493 8.72 19.82 -54.44
CA ASN A 493 8.43 19.03 -53.24
C ASN A 493 9.60 19.20 -52.28
N ILE A 494 9.29 19.68 -51.06
CA ILE A 494 10.27 19.86 -49.99
C ILE A 494 10.36 18.53 -49.24
N VAL A 495 11.55 17.94 -49.26
CA VAL A 495 11.86 16.66 -48.60
C VAL A 495 12.92 16.84 -47.51
N GLY A 496 13.13 15.87 -46.66
CA GLY A 496 14.08 15.90 -45.56
C GLY A 496 13.42 15.58 -44.21
N GLU A 497 13.95 16.14 -43.14
CA GLU A 497 13.43 15.90 -41.78
C GLU A 497 11.96 16.28 -41.62
N ILE A 498 11.49 17.28 -42.36
CA ILE A 498 10.09 17.69 -42.39
C ILE A 498 9.15 16.52 -42.79
N ALA A 499 9.58 15.70 -43.76
CA ALA A 499 8.78 14.55 -44.20
C ALA A 499 8.67 13.50 -43.09
N ALA A 500 9.73 13.25 -42.34
CA ALA A 500 9.74 12.34 -41.19
C ALA A 500 8.86 12.86 -40.05
N VAL A 501 8.90 14.18 -39.78
CA VAL A 501 8.08 14.83 -38.76
C VAL A 501 6.59 14.75 -39.10
N LEU A 502 6.22 14.95 -40.36
CA LEU A 502 4.83 14.87 -40.82
C LEU A 502 4.32 13.43 -40.84
N ALA A 503 5.12 12.47 -41.31
CA ALA A 503 4.73 11.03 -41.30
C ALA A 503 4.50 10.49 -39.87
N SER A 504 5.37 10.86 -38.94
CA SER A 504 5.23 10.45 -37.55
C SER A 504 4.07 11.16 -36.82
N GLY A 505 3.56 12.27 -37.33
CA GLY A 505 2.35 12.95 -36.82
C GLY A 505 1.06 12.20 -37.18
N GLU A 506 1.04 11.48 -38.30
CA GLU A 506 -0.15 10.70 -38.73
C GLU A 506 -0.34 9.39 -37.96
N SER A 507 0.74 8.81 -37.46
CA SER A 507 0.68 7.58 -36.65
C SER A 507 0.17 7.83 -35.21
N SER A 508 0.27 9.05 -34.71
CA SER A 508 -0.17 9.43 -33.35
C SER A 508 -1.65 9.85 -33.28
N SER A 509 -2.33 9.99 -34.41
CA SER A 509 -3.75 10.40 -34.50
C SER A 509 -4.70 9.21 -34.74
N ARG A 510 -4.18 8.01 -34.88
CA ARG A 510 -4.91 6.74 -34.92
C ARG A 510 -4.77 6.03 -33.57
#